data_ff75a80df7934228850315be7d8cbcf3
#
_entry.id   ff75a80df7934228850315be7d8cbcf3
#
_cell.length_a   1.000
_cell.length_b   1.000
_cell.length_c   1.000
_cell.angle_alpha   90.00
_cell.angle_beta   90.00
_cell.angle_gamma   90.00
#
_symmetry.space_group_name_H-M   'P 1'
#
loop_
_entity.id
_entity.type
_entity.pdbx_description
1 polymer ?
#
loop_
_entity_poly.entity_id
_entity_poly.type
_entity_poly.pdbx_seq_one_letter_code
_entity_poly.pdbx_strand_id
1 'polypeptide(L)'
;PGELTPKLAIAATAELRDAHDDAARYYETVWRTDHSYVSAAFGLARQRARAGDRAGAISALDQVPTASAHFTPAAASAIEILLEGHEAKTLKEQTLLDAGKRTSALTLESATKRATIRLLALGAALGWLQAGNTPKAARFLGEDFDEPGIRTGMEHCYRDLAHETTGTWERIALVERANAIRPRTRV
;
A
#
# COMPACT_ATOMS: atom_id res chain seq x y z
N PRO A 1 24.92 25.55 -4.46
CA PRO A 1 23.87 24.93 -3.72
C PRO A 1 22.66 25.84 -3.73
N GLY A 2 21.72 25.64 -4.68
CA GLY A 2 20.51 26.46 -4.77
C GLY A 2 19.48 26.00 -3.74
N GLU A 3 18.58 26.90 -3.35
CA GLU A 3 17.47 26.63 -2.43
C GLU A 3 16.67 25.41 -2.87
N LEU A 4 16.29 24.54 -1.92
CA LEU A 4 15.59 23.29 -2.21
C LEU A 4 14.10 23.52 -2.50
N THR A 5 13.48 24.51 -1.84
CA THR A 5 12.06 24.83 -2.03
C THR A 5 11.71 25.21 -3.48
N PRO A 6 12.46 26.09 -4.17
CA PRO A 6 12.23 26.32 -5.60
C PRO A 6 12.42 25.08 -6.46
N LYS A 7 13.40 24.22 -6.17
CA LYS A 7 13.61 22.96 -6.90
C LYS A 7 12.43 22.00 -6.70
N LEU A 8 11.88 21.92 -5.49
CA LEU A 8 10.68 21.16 -5.21
C LEU A 8 9.47 21.68 -6.01
N ALA A 9 9.29 23.00 -6.09
CA ALA A 9 8.25 23.61 -6.90
C ALA A 9 8.41 23.31 -8.40
N ILE A 10 9.66 23.35 -8.91
CA ILE A 10 9.96 22.96 -10.29
C ILE A 10 9.61 21.49 -10.52
N ALA A 11 9.97 20.59 -9.59
CA ALA A 11 9.63 19.18 -9.68
C ALA A 11 8.12 18.96 -9.79
N ALA A 12 7.34 19.60 -8.90
CA ALA A 12 5.88 19.51 -8.91
C ALA A 12 5.27 20.08 -10.19
N THR A 13 5.81 21.20 -10.69
CA THR A 13 5.37 21.80 -11.95
C THR A 13 5.70 20.90 -13.15
N ALA A 14 6.86 20.26 -13.17
CA ALA A 14 7.26 19.31 -14.19
C ALA A 14 6.33 18.09 -14.18
N GLU A 15 6.00 17.58 -13.00
CA GLU A 15 5.03 16.47 -12.85
C GLU A 15 3.64 16.84 -13.41
N LEU A 16 3.13 18.03 -13.12
CA LEU A 16 1.84 18.52 -13.63
C LEU A 16 1.82 18.72 -15.16
N ARG A 17 2.99 18.88 -15.78
CA ARG A 17 3.16 19.03 -17.21
C ARG A 17 3.54 17.72 -17.91
N ASP A 18 3.46 16.60 -17.20
CA ASP A 18 3.88 15.26 -17.66
C ASP A 18 5.35 15.17 -18.09
N ALA A 19 6.20 16.12 -17.67
CA ALA A 19 7.64 16.08 -17.87
C ALA A 19 8.30 15.19 -16.79
N HIS A 20 8.03 13.87 -16.86
CA HIS A 20 8.31 12.91 -15.80
C HIS A 20 9.79 12.76 -15.46
N ASP A 21 10.66 12.78 -16.48
CA ASP A 21 12.12 12.66 -16.27
C ASP A 21 12.67 13.87 -15.54
N ASP A 22 12.22 15.08 -15.89
CA ASP A 22 12.60 16.30 -15.19
C ASP A 22 12.06 16.30 -13.76
N ALA A 23 10.79 15.92 -13.57
CA ALA A 23 10.20 15.80 -12.25
C ALA A 23 11.02 14.84 -11.36
N ALA A 24 11.33 13.63 -11.87
CA ALA A 24 12.14 12.65 -11.15
C ALA A 24 13.51 13.20 -10.74
N ARG A 25 14.21 13.84 -11.67
CA ARG A 25 15.53 14.43 -11.43
C ARG A 25 15.50 15.50 -10.34
N TYR A 26 14.51 16.40 -10.36
CA TYR A 26 14.40 17.45 -9.36
C TYR A 26 13.96 16.91 -8.01
N TYR A 27 12.98 15.97 -7.95
CA TYR A 27 12.60 15.31 -6.71
C TYR A 27 13.78 14.55 -6.09
N GLU A 28 14.54 13.81 -6.90
CA GLU A 28 15.73 13.10 -6.42
C GLU A 28 16.79 14.06 -5.87
N THR A 29 17.03 15.18 -6.56
CA THR A 29 17.98 16.20 -6.10
C THR A 29 17.58 16.76 -4.75
N VAL A 30 16.31 17.10 -4.55
CA VAL A 30 15.79 17.62 -3.27
C VAL A 30 15.93 16.56 -2.19
N TRP A 31 15.41 15.35 -2.45
CA TRP A 31 15.39 14.26 -1.49
C TRP A 31 16.78 13.84 -1.01
N ARG A 32 17.72 13.69 -1.92
CA ARG A 32 19.12 13.33 -1.58
C ARG A 32 19.86 14.42 -0.81
N THR A 33 19.43 15.68 -0.96
CA THR A 33 20.07 16.81 -0.26
C THR A 33 19.54 16.96 1.15
N ASP A 34 18.23 16.76 1.36
CA ASP A 34 17.60 16.92 2.67
C ASP A 34 16.34 16.02 2.78
N HIS A 35 16.43 15.00 3.62
CA HIS A 35 15.35 14.07 3.90
C HIS A 35 14.20 14.66 4.74
N SER A 36 14.27 15.92 5.14
CA SER A 36 13.13 16.62 5.73
C SER A 36 12.06 17.00 4.71
N TYR A 37 12.43 17.06 3.42
CA TYR A 37 11.51 17.30 2.29
C TYR A 37 10.76 16.03 1.90
N VAL A 38 9.96 15.48 2.81
CA VAL A 38 9.25 14.19 2.60
C VAL A 38 8.37 14.19 1.35
N SER A 39 7.80 15.35 0.97
CA SER A 39 7.05 15.48 -0.28
C SER A 39 7.88 15.14 -1.52
N ALA A 40 9.21 15.36 -1.48
CA ALA A 40 10.11 14.95 -2.56
C ALA A 40 10.26 13.43 -2.63
N ALA A 41 10.27 12.72 -1.49
CA ALA A 41 10.28 11.25 -1.47
C ALA A 41 9.03 10.67 -2.16
N PHE A 42 7.84 11.19 -1.82
CA PHE A 42 6.59 10.76 -2.46
C PHE A 42 6.56 11.09 -3.96
N GLY A 43 7.01 12.30 -4.35
CA GLY A 43 7.13 12.68 -5.75
C GLY A 43 8.07 11.75 -6.52
N LEU A 44 9.25 11.49 -5.98
CA LEU A 44 10.24 10.57 -6.56
C LEU A 44 9.68 9.15 -6.69
N ALA A 45 9.00 8.65 -5.65
CA ALA A 45 8.40 7.33 -5.66
C ALA A 45 7.33 7.21 -6.77
N ARG A 46 6.45 8.22 -6.93
CA ARG A 46 5.47 8.23 -8.03
C ARG A 46 6.13 8.19 -9.42
N GLN A 47 7.17 9.01 -9.63
CA GLN A 47 7.85 9.04 -10.93
C GLN A 47 8.57 7.71 -11.22
N ARG A 48 9.24 7.12 -10.23
CA ARG A 48 9.91 5.82 -10.37
C ARG A 48 8.91 4.68 -10.61
N ALA A 49 7.81 4.64 -9.85
CA ALA A 49 6.76 3.64 -10.06
C ALA A 49 6.16 3.73 -11.48
N ARG A 50 5.90 4.96 -11.97
CA ARG A 50 5.43 5.22 -13.34
C ARG A 50 6.43 4.74 -14.39
N ALA A 51 7.72 4.92 -14.16
CA ALA A 51 8.80 4.41 -15.02
C ALA A 51 9.04 2.90 -14.92
N GLY A 52 8.28 2.18 -14.06
CA GLY A 52 8.43 0.76 -13.82
C GLY A 52 9.53 0.39 -12.80
N ASP A 53 10.26 1.37 -12.27
CA ASP A 53 11.25 1.18 -11.19
C ASP A 53 10.57 1.11 -9.82
N ARG A 54 9.87 0.02 -9.57
CA ARG A 54 9.17 -0.21 -8.29
C ARG A 54 10.14 -0.32 -7.11
N ALA A 55 11.26 -0.99 -7.31
CA ALA A 55 12.27 -1.15 -6.27
C ALA A 55 12.81 0.21 -5.83
N GLY A 56 13.14 1.09 -6.77
CA GLY A 56 13.56 2.45 -6.50
C GLY A 56 12.47 3.31 -5.86
N ALA A 57 11.20 3.13 -6.27
CA ALA A 57 10.07 3.83 -5.66
C ALA A 57 9.90 3.45 -4.19
N ILE A 58 9.91 2.15 -3.88
CA ILE A 58 9.81 1.64 -2.51
C ILE A 58 11.02 2.11 -1.68
N SER A 59 12.23 2.05 -2.24
CA SER A 59 13.44 2.51 -1.56
C SER A 59 13.39 3.99 -1.19
N ALA A 60 12.78 4.85 -2.02
CA ALA A 60 12.62 6.27 -1.69
C ALA A 60 11.66 6.47 -0.49
N LEU A 61 10.60 5.70 -0.41
CA LEU A 61 9.63 5.75 0.68
C LEU A 61 10.17 5.14 1.99
N ASP A 62 10.96 4.06 1.89
CA ASP A 62 11.59 3.40 3.05
C ASP A 62 12.62 4.29 3.75
N GLN A 63 13.14 5.31 3.08
CA GLN A 63 14.08 6.28 3.64
C GLN A 63 13.39 7.41 4.41
N VAL A 64 12.05 7.48 4.41
CA VAL A 64 11.32 8.48 5.22
C VAL A 64 11.56 8.18 6.70
N PRO A 65 12.03 9.18 7.49
CA PRO A 65 12.37 8.94 8.89
C PRO A 65 11.19 8.44 9.71
N THR A 66 11.42 7.47 10.58
CA THR A 66 10.39 6.88 11.46
C THR A 66 9.76 7.89 12.41
N ALA A 67 10.49 8.95 12.77
CA ALA A 67 9.99 10.07 13.57
C ALA A 67 9.09 11.04 12.79
N SER A 68 9.01 10.91 11.47
CA SER A 68 8.16 11.77 10.64
C SER A 68 6.68 11.40 10.79
N ALA A 69 5.81 12.40 10.87
CA ALA A 69 4.35 12.20 10.76
C ALA A 69 3.93 11.53 9.44
N HIS A 70 4.81 11.55 8.43
CA HIS A 70 4.60 10.95 7.11
C HIS A 70 5.17 9.53 6.98
N PHE A 71 5.80 8.98 8.01
CA PHE A 71 6.36 7.62 7.97
C PHE A 71 5.28 6.57 7.65
N THR A 72 4.17 6.60 8.38
CA THR A 72 3.04 5.67 8.15
C THR A 72 2.43 5.78 6.75
N PRO A 73 2.10 6.99 6.23
CA PRO A 73 1.71 7.15 4.84
C PRO A 73 2.75 6.62 3.83
N ALA A 74 4.04 6.86 4.06
CA ALA A 74 5.09 6.37 3.17
C ALA A 74 5.16 4.84 3.14
N ALA A 75 5.10 4.20 4.32
CA ALA A 75 5.10 2.75 4.42
C ALA A 75 3.83 2.12 3.79
N ALA A 76 2.67 2.77 3.91
CA ALA A 76 1.44 2.35 3.23
C ALA A 76 1.59 2.42 1.71
N SER A 77 2.09 3.56 1.19
CA SER A 77 2.33 3.73 -0.25
C SER A 77 3.37 2.73 -0.78
N ALA A 78 4.37 2.34 0.02
CA ALA A 78 5.32 1.30 -0.37
C ALA A 78 4.65 -0.07 -0.52
N ILE A 79 3.66 -0.41 0.33
CA ILE A 79 2.86 -1.64 0.21
C ILE A 79 1.98 -1.58 -1.05
N GLU A 80 1.34 -0.44 -1.31
CA GLU A 80 0.54 -0.21 -2.52
C GLU A 80 1.38 -0.44 -3.77
N ILE A 81 2.54 0.22 -3.90
CA ILE A 81 3.45 0.07 -5.04
C ILE A 81 3.94 -1.38 -5.18
N LEU A 82 4.18 -2.08 -4.07
CA LEU A 82 4.61 -3.47 -4.08
C LEU A 82 3.54 -4.40 -4.69
N LEU A 83 2.26 -4.11 -4.47
CA LEU A 83 1.15 -4.95 -4.89
C LEU A 83 0.50 -4.51 -6.21
N GLU A 84 0.57 -3.23 -6.57
CA GLU A 84 -0.05 -2.67 -7.77
C GLU A 84 0.56 -3.21 -9.06
N GLY A 85 -0.29 -3.24 -10.13
CA GLY A 85 0.13 -3.53 -11.51
C GLY A 85 0.69 -4.94 -11.72
N HIS A 86 0.54 -5.85 -10.77
CA HIS A 86 0.77 -7.27 -10.97
C HIS A 86 -0.55 -7.94 -11.39
N GLU A 87 -0.52 -8.65 -12.50
CA GLU A 87 -1.58 -9.62 -12.75
C GLU A 87 -1.50 -10.71 -11.67
N ALA A 88 -2.66 -11.10 -11.12
CA ALA A 88 -2.73 -12.09 -10.05
C ALA A 88 -1.99 -13.41 -10.40
N LYS A 89 -1.96 -13.78 -11.69
CA LYS A 89 -1.23 -14.97 -12.19
C LYS A 89 0.29 -14.86 -12.11
N THR A 90 0.83 -13.65 -12.28
CA THR A 90 2.29 -13.42 -12.36
C THR A 90 2.89 -12.91 -11.05
N LEU A 91 2.04 -12.52 -10.11
CA LEU A 91 2.47 -12.10 -8.78
C LEU A 91 3.13 -13.26 -8.04
N LYS A 92 4.32 -13.01 -7.51
CA LYS A 92 5.07 -14.03 -6.76
C LYS A 92 4.57 -14.09 -5.33
N GLU A 93 4.47 -15.31 -4.75
CA GLU A 93 4.15 -15.51 -3.34
C GLU A 93 5.05 -14.69 -2.42
N GLN A 94 6.36 -14.61 -2.72
CA GLN A 94 7.30 -13.83 -1.93
C GLN A 94 6.92 -12.34 -1.86
N THR A 95 6.41 -11.77 -2.94
CA THR A 95 5.94 -10.36 -2.97
C THR A 95 4.76 -10.16 -2.03
N LEU A 96 3.80 -11.10 -2.00
CA LEU A 96 2.70 -11.08 -1.04
C LEU A 96 3.21 -11.20 0.40
N LEU A 97 4.11 -12.13 0.67
CA LEU A 97 4.68 -12.32 2.01
C LEU A 97 5.45 -11.08 2.48
N ASP A 98 6.16 -10.41 1.59
CA ASP A 98 6.86 -9.16 1.90
C ASP A 98 5.86 -8.02 2.18
N ALA A 99 4.77 -7.92 1.42
CA ALA A 99 3.67 -6.99 1.71
C ALA A 99 3.02 -7.30 3.06
N GLY A 100 2.76 -8.57 3.36
CA GLY A 100 2.23 -9.02 4.64
C GLY A 100 3.14 -8.66 5.83
N LYS A 101 4.45 -8.88 5.70
CA LYS A 101 5.44 -8.49 6.72
C LYS A 101 5.44 -6.98 6.94
N ARG A 102 5.46 -6.17 5.87
CA ARG A 102 5.39 -4.71 5.95
C ARG A 102 4.10 -4.26 6.63
N THR A 103 2.95 -4.84 6.26
CA THR A 103 1.65 -4.56 6.87
C THR A 103 1.64 -4.86 8.38
N SER A 104 2.20 -6.00 8.79
CA SER A 104 2.27 -6.40 10.20
C SER A 104 3.24 -5.54 11.03
N ALA A 105 4.28 -5.01 10.40
CA ALA A 105 5.27 -4.14 11.07
C ALA A 105 4.74 -2.71 11.28
N LEU A 106 3.66 -2.30 10.61
CA LEU A 106 3.10 -0.97 10.76
C LEU A 106 2.39 -0.80 12.10
N THR A 107 2.92 0.06 12.94
CA THR A 107 2.24 0.49 14.16
C THR A 107 1.26 1.61 13.82
N LEU A 108 0.00 1.26 13.64
CA LEU A 108 -1.08 2.17 13.28
C LEU A 108 -1.99 2.40 14.48
N GLU A 109 -2.09 3.64 14.94
CA GLU A 109 -3.03 4.02 16.02
C GLU A 109 -4.49 3.90 15.56
N SER A 110 -4.78 4.26 14.31
CA SER A 110 -6.13 4.20 13.76
C SER A 110 -6.51 2.79 13.32
N ALA A 111 -7.58 2.24 13.90
CA ALA A 111 -8.18 0.97 13.50
C ALA A 111 -8.61 1.00 12.01
N THR A 112 -9.16 2.13 11.54
CA THR A 112 -9.53 2.33 10.14
C THR A 112 -8.34 2.17 9.20
N LYS A 113 -7.21 2.82 9.51
CA LYS A 113 -6.00 2.70 8.67
C LYS A 113 -5.45 1.27 8.68
N ARG A 114 -5.43 0.61 9.85
CA ARG A 114 -5.01 -0.80 9.93
C ARG A 114 -5.88 -1.70 9.05
N ALA A 115 -7.21 -1.60 9.19
CA ALA A 115 -8.14 -2.40 8.42
C ALA A 115 -8.00 -2.15 6.91
N THR A 116 -7.83 -0.88 6.48
CA THR A 116 -7.67 -0.53 5.07
C THR A 116 -6.41 -1.14 4.46
N ILE A 117 -5.26 -1.03 5.14
CA ILE A 117 -3.99 -1.60 4.62
C ILE A 117 -4.03 -3.13 4.64
N ARG A 118 -4.62 -3.73 5.69
CA ARG A 118 -4.83 -5.19 5.72
C ARG A 118 -5.72 -5.66 4.57
N LEU A 119 -6.82 -4.95 4.28
CA LEU A 119 -7.71 -5.26 3.16
C LEU A 119 -6.98 -5.22 1.81
N LEU A 120 -6.09 -4.25 1.60
CA LEU A 120 -5.30 -4.18 0.38
C LEU A 120 -4.45 -5.45 0.20
N ALA A 121 -3.71 -5.84 1.23
CA ALA A 121 -2.84 -7.02 1.18
C ALA A 121 -3.64 -8.34 1.09
N LEU A 122 -4.72 -8.47 1.87
CA LEU A 122 -5.60 -9.64 1.81
C LEU A 122 -6.33 -9.74 0.46
N GLY A 123 -6.74 -8.61 -0.12
CA GLY A 123 -7.36 -8.57 -1.45
C GLY A 123 -6.41 -9.05 -2.55
N ALA A 124 -5.14 -8.64 -2.51
CA ALA A 124 -4.12 -9.13 -3.42
C ALA A 124 -3.89 -10.64 -3.25
N ALA A 125 -3.84 -11.13 -2.01
CA ALA A 125 -3.70 -12.56 -1.69
C ALA A 125 -4.90 -13.37 -2.19
N LEU A 126 -6.12 -12.86 -2.01
CA LEU A 126 -7.34 -13.50 -2.52
C LEU A 126 -7.32 -13.60 -4.04
N GLY A 127 -7.01 -12.51 -4.74
CA GLY A 127 -6.90 -12.51 -6.20
C GLY A 127 -5.86 -13.50 -6.70
N TRP A 128 -4.73 -13.60 -5.98
CA TRP A 128 -3.65 -14.54 -6.29
C TRP A 128 -4.11 -16.02 -6.16
N LEU A 129 -4.82 -16.36 -5.07
CA LEU A 129 -5.40 -17.69 -4.87
C LEU A 129 -6.45 -18.02 -5.94
N GLN A 130 -7.33 -17.06 -6.27
CA GLN A 130 -8.36 -17.22 -7.29
C GLN A 130 -7.80 -17.36 -8.70
N ALA A 131 -6.58 -16.88 -8.94
CA ALA A 131 -5.85 -17.12 -10.19
C ALA A 131 -5.31 -18.57 -10.30
N GLY A 132 -5.57 -19.44 -9.31
CA GLY A 132 -5.18 -20.84 -9.30
C GLY A 132 -3.80 -21.11 -8.69
N ASN A 133 -3.21 -20.13 -8.02
CA ASN A 133 -1.94 -20.32 -7.33
C ASN A 133 -2.14 -21.07 -6.01
N THR A 134 -1.13 -21.81 -5.61
CA THR A 134 -1.12 -22.57 -4.34
C THR A 134 0.00 -22.04 -3.44
N PRO A 135 -0.30 -21.60 -2.22
CA PRO A 135 0.69 -21.07 -1.31
C PRO A 135 1.55 -22.18 -0.72
N LYS A 136 2.82 -21.87 -0.47
CA LYS A 136 3.74 -22.69 0.33
C LYS A 136 3.70 -22.31 1.80
N ALA A 137 3.42 -21.02 2.09
CA ALA A 137 3.25 -20.53 3.44
C ALA A 137 1.90 -20.98 4.01
N ALA A 138 1.86 -21.40 5.26
CA ALA A 138 0.62 -21.82 5.91
C ALA A 138 -0.27 -20.66 6.32
N ARG A 139 0.32 -19.46 6.57
CA ARG A 139 -0.40 -18.29 7.06
C ARG A 139 0.00 -17.02 6.35
N PHE A 140 -0.98 -16.11 6.23
CA PHE A 140 -0.80 -14.77 5.71
C PHE A 140 -1.57 -13.77 6.58
N LEU A 141 -0.88 -12.77 7.16
CA LEU A 141 -1.45 -11.77 8.07
C LEU A 141 -2.24 -12.37 9.25
N GLY A 142 -1.81 -13.55 9.74
CA GLY A 142 -2.45 -14.23 10.87
C GLY A 142 -3.59 -15.18 10.48
N GLU A 143 -4.07 -15.10 9.25
CA GLU A 143 -5.11 -15.99 8.69
C GLU A 143 -4.48 -17.23 8.04
N ASP A 144 -5.23 -18.31 7.88
CA ASP A 144 -4.81 -19.44 7.07
C ASP A 144 -4.66 -18.96 5.61
N PHE A 145 -3.56 -19.36 4.95
CA PHE A 145 -3.29 -18.87 3.59
C PHE A 145 -4.02 -19.73 2.54
N ASP A 146 -5.33 -19.76 2.69
CA ASP A 146 -6.28 -20.35 1.74
C ASP A 146 -7.44 -19.38 1.50
N GLU A 147 -8.31 -19.70 0.54
CA GLU A 147 -9.41 -18.80 0.19
C GLU A 147 -10.36 -18.54 1.39
N PRO A 148 -10.80 -19.55 2.16
CA PRO A 148 -11.63 -19.32 3.33
C PRO A 148 -10.97 -18.45 4.40
N GLY A 149 -9.72 -18.71 4.74
CA GLY A 149 -8.98 -17.94 5.74
C GLY A 149 -8.80 -16.48 5.33
N ILE A 150 -8.35 -16.22 4.09
CA ILE A 150 -8.20 -14.86 3.57
C ILE A 150 -9.54 -14.11 3.54
N ARG A 151 -10.64 -14.77 3.13
CA ARG A 151 -11.99 -14.18 3.16
C ARG A 151 -12.42 -13.84 4.59
N THR A 152 -12.11 -14.69 5.56
CA THR A 152 -12.40 -14.43 6.99
C THR A 152 -11.64 -13.19 7.47
N GLY A 153 -10.36 -13.06 7.15
CA GLY A 153 -9.58 -11.87 7.49
C GLY A 153 -10.13 -10.59 6.85
N MET A 154 -10.59 -10.67 5.60
CA MET A 154 -11.24 -9.53 4.93
C MET A 154 -12.59 -9.18 5.58
N GLU A 155 -13.39 -10.18 5.95
CA GLU A 155 -14.65 -9.97 6.67
C GLU A 155 -14.41 -9.19 7.96
N HIS A 156 -13.43 -9.61 8.77
CA HIS A 156 -13.07 -8.92 10.00
C HIS A 156 -12.69 -7.46 9.73
N CYS A 157 -11.84 -7.20 8.73
CA CYS A 157 -11.45 -5.84 8.37
C CYS A 157 -12.64 -4.96 7.96
N TYR A 158 -13.61 -5.49 7.19
CA TYR A 158 -14.83 -4.74 6.83
C TYR A 158 -15.70 -4.45 8.04
N ARG A 159 -15.80 -5.38 9.01
CA ARG A 159 -16.51 -5.15 10.27
C ARG A 159 -15.86 -4.10 11.14
N ASP A 160 -14.51 -4.12 11.23
CA ASP A 160 -13.75 -3.11 11.94
C ASP A 160 -14.00 -1.72 11.33
N LEU A 161 -13.96 -1.59 10.00
CA LEU A 161 -14.28 -0.34 9.31
C LEU A 161 -15.73 0.10 9.57
N ALA A 162 -16.68 -0.81 9.55
CA ALA A 162 -18.09 -0.50 9.84
C ALA A 162 -18.31 -0.02 11.29
N HIS A 163 -17.52 -0.55 12.23
CA HIS A 163 -17.58 -0.14 13.63
C HIS A 163 -17.05 1.30 13.82
N GLU A 164 -15.98 1.64 13.14
CA GLU A 164 -15.34 2.96 13.22
C GLU A 164 -16.09 4.06 12.44
N THR A 165 -16.95 3.67 11.49
CA THR A 165 -17.65 4.61 10.61
C THR A 165 -18.87 5.23 11.30
N THR A 166 -18.97 6.56 11.26
CA THR A 166 -20.10 7.32 11.82
C THR A 166 -21.29 7.44 10.88
N GLY A 167 -21.07 7.33 9.56
CA GLY A 167 -22.08 7.44 8.53
C GLY A 167 -22.96 6.18 8.45
N THR A 168 -24.27 6.32 8.58
CA THR A 168 -25.22 5.17 8.57
C THR A 168 -25.16 4.39 7.25
N TRP A 169 -25.20 5.07 6.12
CA TRP A 169 -25.17 4.43 4.80
C TRP A 169 -23.83 3.76 4.49
N GLU A 170 -22.74 4.41 4.87
CA GLU A 170 -21.40 3.86 4.72
C GLU A 170 -21.19 2.62 5.58
N ARG A 171 -21.69 2.64 6.82
CA ARG A 171 -21.69 1.47 7.71
C ARG A 171 -22.47 0.31 7.14
N ILE A 172 -23.68 0.55 6.59
CA ILE A 172 -24.49 -0.48 5.93
C ILE A 172 -23.69 -1.08 4.77
N ALA A 173 -23.12 -0.26 3.89
CA ALA A 173 -22.36 -0.74 2.75
C ALA A 173 -21.13 -1.58 3.16
N LEU A 174 -20.45 -1.23 4.26
CA LEU A 174 -19.33 -2.01 4.80
C LEU A 174 -19.80 -3.37 5.37
N VAL A 175 -20.91 -3.40 6.07
CA VAL A 175 -21.51 -4.65 6.57
C VAL A 175 -21.96 -5.56 5.41
N GLU A 176 -22.54 -4.99 4.36
CA GLU A 176 -22.89 -5.76 3.15
C GLU A 176 -21.65 -6.35 2.47
N ARG A 177 -20.55 -5.58 2.37
CA ARG A 177 -19.28 -6.10 1.87
C ARG A 177 -18.73 -7.22 2.75
N ALA A 178 -18.79 -7.08 4.08
CA ALA A 178 -18.40 -8.13 5.01
C ALA A 178 -19.20 -9.43 4.77
N ASN A 179 -20.52 -9.31 4.62
CA ASN A 179 -21.38 -10.46 4.36
C ASN A 179 -21.12 -11.08 2.98
N ALA A 180 -20.86 -10.29 1.97
CA ALA A 180 -20.57 -10.75 0.60
C ALA A 180 -19.23 -11.51 0.51
N ILE A 181 -18.20 -11.07 1.26
CA ILE A 181 -16.87 -11.71 1.23
C ILE A 181 -16.80 -12.96 2.10
N ARG A 182 -17.68 -13.11 3.06
CA ARG A 182 -17.69 -14.21 4.01
C ARG A 182 -17.56 -15.58 3.33
N PRO A 183 -16.74 -16.51 3.86
CA PRO A 183 -16.68 -17.87 3.35
C PRO A 183 -18.07 -18.52 3.34
N ARG A 184 -18.46 -19.09 2.20
CA ARG A 184 -19.70 -19.87 2.14
C ARG A 184 -19.41 -21.26 2.72
N THR A 185 -19.93 -21.55 3.90
CA THR A 185 -19.99 -22.92 4.39
C THR A 185 -20.91 -23.70 3.45
N ARG A 186 -20.38 -24.70 2.74
CA ARG A 186 -21.24 -25.70 2.10
C ARG A 186 -21.87 -26.51 3.23
N VAL A 187 -23.16 -26.36 3.41
CA VAL A 187 -24.01 -27.26 4.22
C VAL A 187 -24.21 -28.53 3.44
#